data_78bd62c926cfc036be7719a28c0f0e3d
#
_entry.id   78bd62c926cfc036be7719a28c0f0e3d
#
_cell.length_a   1.000
_cell.length_b   1.000
_cell.length_c   1.000
_cell.angle_alpha   90.00
_cell.angle_beta   90.00
_cell.angle_gamma   90.00
#
_symmetry.space_group_name_H-M   'P 1'
#
loop_
_entity.id
_entity.type
_entity.pdbx_description
1 polymer ?
#
loop_
_entity_poly.entity_id
_entity_poly.type
_entity_poly.pdbx_seq_one_letter_code
_entity_poly.pdbx_strand_id
1 'polypeptide(L)' 'MTESKVQRLVSQVNQIALNMSANGSEEMVADQVAQHLEKFWAPPMKDLITEQSAEADIGLTAIGQLAIQNLLKIQQAKRA' A
#
# COMPACT_ATOMS: atom_id res chain seq x y z
N MET A 1 22.06 -11.68 -0.24
CA MET A 1 20.81 -12.07 -0.87
C MET A 1 19.97 -10.84 -1.18
N THR A 2 19.48 -10.75 -2.38
CA THR A 2 18.69 -9.60 -2.79
C THR A 2 17.25 -9.74 -2.30
N GLU A 3 16.71 -8.67 -1.77
CA GLU A 3 15.29 -8.64 -1.45
C GLU A 3 14.47 -8.81 -2.71
N SER A 4 13.33 -9.48 -2.59
CA SER A 4 12.39 -9.55 -3.69
C SER A 4 11.80 -8.16 -3.96
N LYS A 5 11.30 -7.96 -5.17
CA LYS A 5 10.65 -6.70 -5.53
C LYS A 5 9.45 -6.41 -4.63
N VAL A 6 8.69 -7.45 -4.31
CA VAL A 6 7.54 -7.32 -3.41
C VAL A 6 7.98 -6.82 -2.03
N GLN A 7 9.06 -7.39 -1.49
CA GLN A 7 9.52 -6.99 -0.16
C GLN A 7 10.00 -5.55 -0.12
N ARG A 8 10.62 -5.06 -1.19
CA ARG A 8 10.98 -3.65 -1.29
C ARG A 8 9.74 -2.76 -1.26
N LEU A 9 8.70 -3.15 -1.98
CA LEU A 9 7.45 -2.39 -2.00
C LEU A 9 6.80 -2.41 -0.63
N VAL A 10 6.79 -3.56 0.04
CA VAL A 10 6.28 -3.69 1.40
C VAL A 10 7.02 -2.75 2.35
N SER A 11 8.35 -2.75 2.30
CA SER A 11 9.15 -1.86 3.13
C SER A 11 8.80 -0.40 2.89
N GLN A 12 8.61 -0.02 1.64
CA GLN A 12 8.24 1.36 1.30
C GLN A 12 6.88 1.73 1.84
N VAL A 13 5.88 0.87 1.68
CA VAL A 13 4.54 1.11 2.20
C VAL A 13 4.59 1.28 3.71
N ASN A 14 5.26 0.36 4.40
CA ASN A 14 5.37 0.41 5.85
C ASN A 14 6.07 1.68 6.33
N GLN A 15 7.10 2.11 5.61
CA GLN A 15 7.82 3.33 5.96
C GLN A 15 6.96 4.58 5.74
N ILE A 16 6.23 4.62 4.63
CA ILE A 16 5.32 5.73 4.35
C ILE A 16 4.23 5.79 5.43
N ALA A 17 3.66 4.63 5.78
CA ALA A 17 2.63 4.54 6.82
C ALA A 17 3.17 5.03 8.16
N LEU A 18 4.39 4.63 8.51
CA LEU A 18 5.02 5.06 9.74
C LEU A 18 5.24 6.58 9.77
N ASN A 19 5.72 7.13 8.66
CA ASN A 19 5.96 8.58 8.57
C ASN A 19 4.67 9.39 8.67
N MET A 20 3.56 8.84 8.25
CA MET A 20 2.26 9.51 8.29
C MET A 20 1.44 9.18 9.52
N SER A 21 1.93 8.32 10.41
CA SER A 21 1.15 7.76 11.51
C SER A 21 0.61 8.80 12.49
N ALA A 22 1.24 9.96 12.57
CA ALA A 22 0.80 11.04 13.45
C ALA A 22 -0.31 11.91 12.84
N ASN A 23 -0.71 11.66 11.59
CA ASN A 23 -1.62 12.55 10.87
C ASN A 23 -3.10 12.29 11.15
N GLY A 24 -3.42 11.30 11.99
CA GLY A 24 -4.81 11.02 12.35
C GLY A 24 -4.99 9.58 12.77
N SER A 25 -6.23 9.10 12.69
CA SER A 25 -6.55 7.69 12.99
C SER A 25 -5.91 6.76 11.97
N GLU A 26 -5.84 5.47 12.30
CA GLU A 26 -5.32 4.47 11.38
C GLU A 26 -6.04 4.50 10.03
N GLU A 27 -7.36 4.67 10.07
CA GLU A 27 -8.16 4.72 8.84
C GLU A 27 -7.81 5.94 7.99
N MET A 28 -7.66 7.09 8.63
CA MET A 28 -7.28 8.33 7.95
C MET A 28 -5.90 8.21 7.33
N VAL A 29 -4.95 7.68 8.11
CA VAL A 29 -3.58 7.50 7.63
C VAL A 29 -3.54 6.50 6.48
N ALA A 30 -4.28 5.39 6.60
CA ALA A 30 -4.35 4.40 5.53
C ALA A 30 -4.88 5.00 4.23
N ASP A 31 -5.88 5.86 4.32
CA ASP A 31 -6.41 6.55 3.15
C ASP A 31 -5.37 7.49 2.53
N GLN A 32 -4.66 8.25 3.37
CA GLN A 32 -3.60 9.13 2.91
C GLN A 32 -2.48 8.35 2.22
N VAL A 33 -2.09 7.22 2.78
CA VAL A 33 -1.07 6.35 2.17
C VAL A 33 -1.55 5.84 0.82
N ALA A 34 -2.80 5.36 0.75
CA ALA A 34 -3.37 4.86 -0.49
C ALA A 34 -3.38 5.94 -1.59
N GLN A 35 -3.77 7.17 -1.24
CA GLN A 35 -3.76 8.29 -2.18
C GLN A 35 -2.35 8.61 -2.64
N HIS A 36 -1.39 8.55 -1.73
CA HIS A 36 0.02 8.76 -2.07
C HIS A 36 0.51 7.73 -3.09
N LEU A 37 0.22 6.45 -2.84
CA LEU A 37 0.62 5.38 -3.76
C LEU A 37 -0.06 5.54 -5.12
N GLU A 38 -1.35 5.85 -5.11
CA GLU A 38 -2.10 6.06 -6.35
C GLU A 38 -1.47 7.16 -7.20
N LYS A 39 -1.04 8.22 -6.55
CA LYS A 39 -0.52 9.40 -7.22
C LYS A 39 0.92 9.22 -7.72
N PHE A 40 1.76 8.56 -6.93
CA PHE A 40 3.20 8.56 -7.16
C PHE A 40 3.79 7.23 -7.62
N TRP A 41 3.13 6.12 -7.38
CA TRP A 41 3.65 4.82 -7.80
C TRP A 41 3.22 4.49 -9.22
N ALA A 42 4.15 3.89 -9.97
CA ALA A 42 3.85 3.42 -11.32
C ALA A 42 2.83 2.27 -11.27
N PRO A 43 1.96 2.14 -12.31
CA PRO A 43 0.95 1.08 -12.33
C PRO A 43 1.47 -0.33 -12.06
N PRO A 44 2.62 -0.77 -12.63
CA PRO A 44 3.13 -2.10 -12.31
C PRO A 44 3.44 -2.32 -10.83
N MET A 45 3.92 -1.29 -10.15
CA MET A 45 4.20 -1.37 -8.72
C MET A 45 2.92 -1.52 -7.92
N LYS A 46 1.89 -0.76 -8.25
CA LYS A 46 0.60 -0.84 -7.57
C LYS A 46 -0.05 -2.20 -7.79
N ASP A 47 -0.03 -2.68 -9.01
CA ASP A 47 -0.61 -3.98 -9.34
C ASP A 47 0.10 -5.11 -8.59
N LEU A 48 1.42 -5.08 -8.55
CA LEU A 48 2.19 -6.11 -7.87
C LEU A 48 1.85 -6.18 -6.38
N ILE A 49 1.83 -5.04 -5.70
CA ILE A 49 1.59 -5.02 -4.26
C ILE A 49 0.15 -5.42 -3.92
N THR A 50 -0.82 -5.00 -4.71
CA THR A 50 -2.22 -5.36 -4.48
C THR A 50 -2.46 -6.85 -4.73
N GLU A 51 -1.88 -7.41 -5.78
CA GLU A 51 -2.01 -8.84 -6.08
C GLU A 51 -1.37 -9.70 -5.01
N GLN A 52 -0.16 -9.39 -4.60
CA GLN A 52 0.56 -10.17 -3.60
C GLN A 52 -0.10 -10.08 -2.23
N SER A 53 -0.59 -8.92 -1.87
CA SER A 53 -1.28 -8.70 -0.60
C SER A 53 -2.59 -9.51 -0.51
N ALA A 54 -3.27 -9.71 -1.64
CA ALA A 54 -4.50 -10.50 -1.70
C ALA A 54 -4.24 -12.01 -1.53
N GLU A 55 -3.06 -12.47 -1.91
CA GLU A 55 -2.73 -13.90 -1.90
C GLU A 55 -2.10 -14.39 -0.60
N ALA A 56 -1.39 -13.50 0.10
CA ALA A 56 -0.64 -13.91 1.28
C ALA A 56 -0.34 -12.71 2.18
N ASP A 57 0.05 -13.04 3.42
CA ASP A 57 0.60 -12.05 4.34
C ASP A 57 2.03 -11.77 3.90
N ILE A 58 2.26 -10.57 3.41
CA ILE A 58 3.57 -10.18 2.86
C ILE A 58 4.36 -9.27 3.79
N GLY A 59 3.89 -9.11 5.03
CA GLY A 59 4.62 -8.32 6.02
C GLY A 59 4.19 -6.87 6.15
N LEU A 60 3.02 -6.51 5.63
CA LEU A 60 2.48 -5.17 5.80
C LEU A 60 2.03 -4.95 7.25
N THR A 61 2.27 -3.76 7.76
CA THR A 61 1.70 -3.35 9.04
C THR A 61 0.19 -3.22 8.93
N ALA A 62 -0.52 -3.07 10.06
CA ALA A 62 -1.97 -2.91 10.05
C ALA A 62 -2.40 -1.74 9.16
N ILE A 63 -1.73 -0.59 9.31
CA ILE A 63 -2.00 0.59 8.46
C ILE A 63 -1.67 0.28 7.00
N GLY A 64 -0.55 -0.38 6.76
CA GLY A 64 -0.13 -0.78 5.42
C GLY A 64 -1.17 -1.66 4.73
N GLN A 65 -1.72 -2.64 5.45
CA GLN A 65 -2.76 -3.52 4.92
C GLN A 65 -4.01 -2.75 4.53
N LEU A 66 -4.47 -1.86 5.41
CA LEU A 66 -5.63 -1.00 5.13
C LEU A 66 -5.36 -0.11 3.92
N ALA A 67 -4.15 0.43 3.84
CA ALA A 67 -3.76 1.29 2.71
C ALA A 67 -3.83 0.54 1.38
N ILE A 68 -3.33 -0.70 1.36
CA ILE A 68 -3.36 -1.50 0.14
C ILE A 68 -4.80 -1.89 -0.23
N GLN A 69 -5.64 -2.19 0.75
CA GLN A 69 -7.05 -2.45 0.50
C GLN A 69 -7.73 -1.22 -0.11
N ASN A 70 -7.44 -0.04 0.42
CA ASN A 70 -7.99 1.21 -0.11
C ASN A 70 -7.47 1.49 -1.52
N LEU A 71 -6.19 1.21 -1.77
CA LEU A 71 -5.60 1.35 -3.09
C LEU A 71 -6.31 0.45 -4.10
N LEU A 72 -6.59 -0.79 -3.72
CA LEU A 72 -7.31 -1.71 -4.58
C LEU A 72 -8.70 -1.18 -4.92
N LYS A 73 -9.41 -0.62 -3.94
CA LYS A 73 -10.71 0.00 -4.17
C LYS A 73 -10.63 1.17 -5.15
N ILE A 74 -9.61 2.00 -5.03
CA ILE A 74 -9.38 3.10 -5.96
C ILE A 74 -9.17 2.57 -7.38
N GLN A 75 -8.35 1.54 -7.52
CA GLN A 75 -8.09 0.93 -8.83
C GLN A 75 -9.35 0.35 -9.44
N GLN A 76 -10.15 -0.35 -8.65
CA GLN A 76 -11.40 -0.94 -9.11
C GLN A 76 -12.39 0.13 -9.54
N ALA A 77 -12.49 1.23 -8.80
CA ALA A 77 -13.37 2.33 -9.15
C ALA A 77 -12.97 2.97 -10.49
N LYS A 78 -11.68 3.07 -10.75
CA LYS A 78 -11.18 3.65 -12.01
C LYS A 78 -11.41 2.75 -13.21
N ARG A 79 -11.47 1.44 -12.98
CA ARG A 79 -11.70 0.46 -14.05
C ARG A 79 -13.17 0.25 -14.37
N ALA A 80 -14.04 0.67 -13.47
CA ALA A 80 -15.49 0.48 -13.62
C ALA A 80 -16.07 1.40 -14.72
#